data_cf7e6594ea4925c0cf2a06b59e161c88
#
_entry.id   cf7e6594ea4925c0cf2a06b59e161c88
#
_cell.length_a   1.000
_cell.length_b   1.000
_cell.length_c   1.000
_cell.angle_alpha   90.00
_cell.angle_beta   90.00
_cell.angle_gamma   90.00
#
_symmetry.space_group_name_H-M   'P 1'
#
loop_
_entity.id
_entity.type
_entity.pdbx_description
1 polymer ?
#
loop_
_entity_poly.entity_id
_entity_poly.type
_entity_poly.pdbx_seq_one_letter_code
_entity_poly.pdbx_strand_id
1 'polypeptide(L)'
;MSCSSDSDEEQNQVPEFDRSTILKNYAENIIIPRYDDFQSALANLKSSVDAYVSSPLVSTFDKMHDDWFTAYKKWQHIEMFNVGKAEEIMFFNTVNTYPIDELRIVENITSKKYDLSSSNDWSSQGLSGVDYMIHGIDDSKEKVIQKYIDDSKYGDYLINLLTIMSSNTDQIVQDWKTYKDSFIQSSGNSNSSSLNMITNDFVYYFEKGLRANKIGIPAGVYSGGNTLPDRVEAYYSSKNSFEDVSKDLAKEALLASENLFHGKSSTGASGASLKTYLDYIYNADVNKENLSPIITSNFQKAKDALESLDSNFINQINSDKVKMLNAFDKLQAIVVNMKTNMLSLLSIQVDYIDADGD
;
A
#
# COMPACT_ATOMS: atom_id res chain seq x y z
N MET A 1 50.32 -44.88 31.00
CA MET A 1 49.66 -43.63 31.42
C MET A 1 49.61 -42.72 30.20
N SER A 2 48.45 -42.64 29.59
CA SER A 2 48.23 -41.74 28.46
C SER A 2 47.10 -40.83 28.87
N CYS A 3 47.40 -39.57 29.08
CA CYS A 3 46.39 -38.55 29.34
C CYS A 3 45.86 -38.05 27.98
N SER A 4 44.64 -38.36 27.65
CA SER A 4 43.89 -37.68 26.62
C SER A 4 43.37 -36.38 27.21
N SER A 5 43.82 -35.25 26.74
CA SER A 5 43.20 -33.95 26.98
C SER A 5 42.01 -33.79 26.01
N ASP A 6 40.81 -34.03 26.51
CA ASP A 6 39.62 -33.55 25.85
C ASP A 6 39.61 -32.01 25.96
N SER A 7 39.92 -31.35 24.86
CA SER A 7 39.63 -29.93 24.69
C SER A 7 38.17 -29.83 24.27
N ASP A 8 37.29 -29.58 25.23
CA ASP A 8 35.96 -29.08 24.94
C ASP A 8 36.07 -27.71 24.26
N GLU A 9 36.10 -27.73 22.93
CA GLU A 9 35.74 -26.54 22.16
C GLU A 9 34.27 -26.24 22.43
N GLU A 10 34.01 -25.38 23.39
CA GLU A 10 32.71 -24.67 23.48
C GLU A 10 32.51 -23.97 22.14
N GLN A 11 31.79 -24.62 21.23
CA GLN A 11 31.25 -23.95 20.06
C GLN A 11 30.33 -22.87 20.60
N ASN A 12 30.78 -21.62 20.59
CA ASN A 12 29.98 -20.43 20.82
C ASN A 12 28.92 -20.40 19.70
N GLN A 13 27.81 -21.16 19.86
CA GLN A 13 26.68 -21.10 18.97
C GLN A 13 26.06 -19.72 19.15
N VAL A 14 26.15 -18.88 18.14
CA VAL A 14 25.42 -17.62 18.10
C VAL A 14 23.92 -17.97 18.28
N PRO A 15 23.23 -17.41 19.28
CA PRO A 15 21.81 -17.72 19.51
C PRO A 15 21.00 -17.53 18.22
N GLU A 16 20.06 -18.42 17.94
CA GLU A 16 19.17 -18.27 16.78
C GLU A 16 18.35 -16.97 16.91
N PHE A 17 18.16 -16.25 15.79
CA PHE A 17 17.38 -15.02 15.79
C PHE A 17 15.90 -15.34 16.07
N ASP A 18 15.35 -14.71 17.08
CA ASP A 18 13.92 -14.87 17.43
C ASP A 18 13.03 -14.07 16.49
N ARG A 19 12.51 -14.73 15.45
CA ARG A 19 11.61 -14.15 14.44
C ARG A 19 10.29 -13.65 15.04
N SER A 20 9.84 -14.21 16.19
CA SER A 20 8.60 -13.78 16.84
C SER A 20 8.67 -12.32 17.29
N THR A 21 9.86 -11.80 17.57
CA THR A 21 10.07 -10.40 17.95
C THR A 21 9.73 -9.44 16.82
N ILE A 22 10.04 -9.81 15.56
CA ILE A 22 9.64 -9.04 14.37
C ILE A 22 8.12 -9.05 14.25
N LEU A 23 7.51 -10.24 14.30
CA LEU A 23 6.06 -10.42 14.15
C LEU A 23 5.30 -9.65 15.23
N LYS A 24 5.81 -9.66 16.47
CA LYS A 24 5.24 -8.88 17.56
C LYS A 24 5.30 -7.38 17.28
N ASN A 25 6.47 -6.87 16.87
CA ASN A 25 6.61 -5.45 16.51
C ASN A 25 5.70 -5.07 15.34
N TYR A 26 5.64 -5.91 14.31
CA TYR A 26 4.79 -5.66 13.14
C TYR A 26 3.32 -5.64 13.52
N ALA A 27 2.82 -6.65 14.24
CA ALA A 27 1.42 -6.71 14.63
C ALA A 27 1.02 -5.56 15.56
N GLU A 28 1.77 -5.37 16.68
CA GLU A 28 1.35 -4.48 17.77
C GLU A 28 1.66 -3.00 17.51
N ASN A 29 2.75 -2.71 16.77
CA ASN A 29 3.22 -1.33 16.62
C ASN A 29 3.08 -0.77 15.20
N ILE A 30 2.81 -1.62 14.20
CA ILE A 30 2.70 -1.19 12.80
C ILE A 30 1.32 -1.54 12.23
N ILE A 31 0.98 -2.82 12.07
CA ILE A 31 -0.20 -3.24 11.31
C ILE A 31 -1.49 -2.80 11.99
N ILE A 32 -1.71 -3.21 13.24
CA ILE A 32 -2.95 -2.88 13.98
C ILE A 32 -3.13 -1.37 14.09
N PRO A 33 -2.14 -0.56 14.53
CA PRO A 33 -2.32 0.89 14.58
C PRO A 33 -2.59 1.54 13.23
N ARG A 34 -2.06 1.00 12.12
CA ARG A 34 -2.32 1.53 10.78
C ARG A 34 -3.72 1.22 10.29
N TYR A 35 -4.25 0.03 10.60
CA TYR A 35 -5.66 -0.28 10.34
C TYR A 35 -6.60 0.60 11.17
N ASP A 36 -6.27 0.86 12.44
CA ASP A 36 -7.04 1.79 13.30
C ASP A 36 -7.02 3.23 12.75
N ASP A 37 -5.85 3.69 12.26
CA ASP A 37 -5.71 4.98 11.60
C ASP A 37 -6.60 5.08 10.34
N PHE A 38 -6.60 4.04 9.49
CA PHE A 38 -7.42 4.00 8.28
C PHE A 38 -8.91 3.92 8.59
N GLN A 39 -9.32 3.08 9.55
CA GLN A 39 -10.70 3.00 10.02
C GLN A 39 -11.21 4.38 10.49
N SER A 40 -10.39 5.09 11.28
CA SER A 40 -10.71 6.43 11.78
C SER A 40 -10.84 7.44 10.64
N ALA A 41 -9.96 7.37 9.64
CA ALA A 41 -10.03 8.24 8.47
C ALA A 41 -11.26 7.96 7.60
N LEU A 42 -11.64 6.70 7.43
CA LEU A 42 -12.87 6.32 6.73
C LEU A 42 -14.13 6.80 7.48
N ALA A 43 -14.14 6.74 8.81
CA ALA A 43 -15.25 7.26 9.59
C ALA A 43 -15.42 8.78 9.41
N ASN A 44 -14.32 9.54 9.35
CA ASN A 44 -14.35 10.97 9.05
C ASN A 44 -14.84 11.23 7.63
N LEU A 45 -14.30 10.51 6.63
CA LEU A 45 -14.75 10.61 5.24
C LEU A 45 -16.24 10.29 5.10
N LYS A 46 -16.72 9.22 5.75
CA LYS A 46 -18.14 8.87 5.73
C LYS A 46 -19.01 10.00 6.30
N SER A 47 -18.57 10.60 7.42
CA SER A 47 -19.29 11.73 8.03
C SER A 47 -19.33 12.96 7.11
N SER A 48 -18.24 13.28 6.42
CA SER A 48 -18.22 14.40 5.47
C SER A 48 -19.00 14.11 4.19
N VAL A 49 -19.05 12.85 3.72
CA VAL A 49 -19.92 12.42 2.62
C VAL A 49 -21.39 12.56 3.01
N ASP A 50 -21.80 12.08 4.20
CA ASP A 50 -23.16 12.22 4.69
C ASP A 50 -23.58 13.71 4.79
N ALA A 51 -22.69 14.58 5.27
CA ALA A 51 -22.91 16.03 5.33
C ALA A 51 -23.01 16.66 3.92
N TYR A 52 -22.14 16.25 2.99
CA TYR A 52 -22.15 16.73 1.61
C TYR A 52 -23.42 16.31 0.87
N VAL A 53 -23.81 15.05 0.97
CA VAL A 53 -25.04 14.54 0.30
C VAL A 53 -26.28 15.21 0.87
N SER A 54 -26.30 15.50 2.17
CA SER A 54 -27.42 16.21 2.80
C SER A 54 -27.50 17.70 2.42
N SER A 55 -26.35 18.32 2.11
CA SER A 55 -26.23 19.73 1.74
C SER A 55 -25.06 19.94 0.79
N PRO A 56 -25.24 19.73 -0.52
CA PRO A 56 -24.19 19.86 -1.53
C PRO A 56 -23.79 21.31 -1.74
N LEU A 57 -22.77 21.75 -1.01
CA LEU A 57 -22.19 23.09 -1.06
C LEU A 57 -20.67 22.98 -1.30
N VAL A 58 -20.07 24.07 -1.77
CA VAL A 58 -18.60 24.13 -1.94
C VAL A 58 -17.86 23.78 -0.64
N SER A 59 -18.31 24.30 0.50
CA SER A 59 -17.65 24.03 1.79
C SER A 59 -17.74 22.56 2.25
N THR A 60 -18.88 21.89 2.01
CA THR A 60 -19.04 20.47 2.34
C THR A 60 -18.29 19.59 1.33
N PHE A 61 -18.22 20.01 0.06
CA PHE A 61 -17.38 19.37 -0.95
C PHE A 61 -15.90 19.43 -0.56
N ASP A 62 -15.37 20.61 -0.23
CA ASP A 62 -13.96 20.78 0.13
C ASP A 62 -13.60 19.93 1.35
N LYS A 63 -14.45 19.90 2.37
CA LYS A 63 -14.24 19.02 3.54
C LYS A 63 -14.22 17.54 3.18
N MET A 64 -15.14 17.10 2.32
CA MET A 64 -15.19 15.73 1.84
C MET A 64 -13.93 15.36 1.03
N HIS A 65 -13.46 16.26 0.17
CA HIS A 65 -12.22 16.10 -0.58
C HIS A 65 -11.01 15.93 0.36
N ASP A 66 -10.86 16.79 1.36
CA ASP A 66 -9.76 16.72 2.33
C ASP A 66 -9.77 15.41 3.11
N ASP A 67 -10.95 14.92 3.52
CA ASP A 67 -11.11 13.65 4.23
C ASP A 67 -10.85 12.45 3.31
N TRP A 68 -11.27 12.51 2.04
CA TRP A 68 -10.93 11.49 1.04
C TRP A 68 -9.41 11.39 0.85
N PHE A 69 -8.73 12.50 0.67
CA PHE A 69 -7.28 12.51 0.50
C PHE A 69 -6.57 12.00 1.77
N THR A 70 -7.07 12.37 2.95
CA THR A 70 -6.55 11.84 4.22
C THR A 70 -6.73 10.33 4.32
N ALA A 71 -7.90 9.79 4.00
CA ALA A 71 -8.15 8.35 3.99
C ALA A 71 -7.27 7.65 2.95
N TYR A 72 -7.07 8.24 1.77
CA TYR A 72 -6.24 7.67 0.72
C TYR A 72 -4.75 7.60 1.12
N LYS A 73 -4.24 8.61 1.84
CA LYS A 73 -2.89 8.56 2.43
C LYS A 73 -2.79 7.46 3.50
N LYS A 74 -3.81 7.28 4.35
CA LYS A 74 -3.81 6.19 5.34
C LYS A 74 -3.86 4.81 4.70
N TRP A 75 -4.56 4.66 3.58
CA TRP A 75 -4.56 3.44 2.77
C TRP A 75 -3.15 3.04 2.35
N GLN A 76 -2.31 3.97 1.92
CA GLN A 76 -0.93 3.69 1.50
C GLN A 76 -0.10 2.97 2.58
N HIS A 77 -0.47 3.10 3.84
CA HIS A 77 0.23 2.48 4.96
C HIS A 77 -0.24 1.06 5.28
N ILE A 78 -1.35 0.60 4.69
CA ILE A 78 -1.88 -0.75 4.92
C ILE A 78 -2.01 -1.57 3.63
N GLU A 79 -1.90 -0.95 2.47
CA GLU A 79 -2.06 -1.57 1.15
C GLU A 79 -1.17 -2.82 0.97
N MET A 80 -0.03 -2.87 1.65
CA MET A 80 0.91 -4.00 1.60
C MET A 80 0.54 -5.19 2.49
N PHE A 81 -0.46 -5.09 3.38
CA PHE A 81 -0.77 -6.13 4.36
C PHE A 81 -1.94 -7.00 3.88
N ASN A 82 -1.63 -8.10 3.18
CA ASN A 82 -2.62 -9.02 2.61
C ASN A 82 -2.65 -10.34 3.39
N VAL A 83 -2.76 -10.28 4.72
CA VAL A 83 -2.78 -11.44 5.62
C VAL A 83 -4.08 -11.52 6.42
N GLY A 84 -4.46 -12.73 6.85
CA GLY A 84 -5.66 -12.96 7.65
C GLY A 84 -6.95 -12.55 6.92
N LYS A 85 -7.82 -11.80 7.59
CA LYS A 85 -9.10 -11.38 7.01
C LYS A 85 -8.93 -10.52 5.76
N ALA A 86 -7.85 -9.72 5.64
CA ALA A 86 -7.61 -8.89 4.46
C ALA A 86 -7.43 -9.73 3.19
N GLU A 87 -6.68 -10.84 3.28
CA GLU A 87 -6.53 -11.81 2.20
C GLU A 87 -7.86 -12.53 1.90
N GLU A 88 -8.54 -13.03 2.93
CA GLU A 88 -9.80 -13.77 2.80
C GLU A 88 -10.87 -13.00 2.03
N ILE A 89 -11.02 -11.70 2.30
CA ILE A 89 -12.03 -10.85 1.63
C ILE A 89 -11.49 -10.11 0.41
N MET A 90 -10.27 -10.40 -0.01
CA MET A 90 -9.60 -9.70 -1.12
C MET A 90 -9.67 -8.17 -0.98
N PHE A 91 -9.34 -7.69 0.22
CA PHE A 91 -9.56 -6.29 0.65
C PHE A 91 -8.92 -5.27 -0.29
N PHE A 92 -7.71 -5.55 -0.77
CA PHE A 92 -7.01 -4.71 -1.73
C PHE A 92 -7.89 -4.33 -2.94
N ASN A 93 -8.55 -5.34 -3.54
CA ASN A 93 -9.39 -5.14 -4.73
C ASN A 93 -10.64 -4.32 -4.44
N THR A 94 -11.14 -4.35 -3.20
CA THR A 94 -12.35 -3.60 -2.82
C THR A 94 -12.07 -2.14 -2.47
N VAL A 95 -10.79 -1.79 -2.22
CA VAL A 95 -10.42 -0.43 -1.76
C VAL A 95 -9.72 0.39 -2.83
N ASN A 96 -8.84 -0.20 -3.67
CA ASN A 96 -7.99 0.60 -4.56
C ASN A 96 -7.72 -0.07 -5.92
N THR A 97 -8.76 -0.50 -6.60
CA THR A 97 -8.66 -0.93 -8.01
C THR A 97 -8.72 0.29 -8.93
N TYR A 98 -7.67 0.51 -9.73
CA TYR A 98 -7.62 1.52 -10.79
C TYR A 98 -6.89 1.00 -12.03
N PRO A 99 -7.22 1.51 -13.24
CA PRO A 99 -8.25 2.49 -13.51
C PRO A 99 -9.64 1.94 -13.20
N ILE A 100 -10.57 2.86 -12.90
CA ILE A 100 -11.96 2.49 -12.67
C ILE A 100 -12.70 2.27 -13.98
N ASP A 101 -13.82 1.57 -13.92
CA ASP A 101 -14.77 1.42 -15.01
C ASP A 101 -15.89 2.47 -14.89
N GLU A 102 -15.70 3.61 -15.57
CA GLU A 102 -16.68 4.71 -15.60
C GLU A 102 -18.06 4.26 -16.05
N LEU A 103 -18.12 3.41 -17.09
CA LEU A 103 -19.39 2.93 -17.63
C LEU A 103 -20.14 2.08 -16.61
N ARG A 104 -19.39 1.25 -15.86
CA ARG A 104 -19.97 0.43 -14.78
C ARG A 104 -20.52 1.30 -13.65
N ILE A 105 -19.81 2.34 -13.26
CA ILE A 105 -20.31 3.29 -12.24
C ILE A 105 -21.60 3.97 -12.71
N VAL A 106 -21.63 4.47 -13.97
CA VAL A 106 -22.82 5.11 -14.54
C VAL A 106 -24.00 4.13 -14.62
N GLU A 107 -23.74 2.88 -15.01
CA GLU A 107 -24.77 1.82 -15.02
C GLU A 107 -25.31 1.55 -13.62
N ASN A 108 -24.42 1.41 -12.63
CA ASN A 108 -24.77 1.18 -11.22
C ASN A 108 -25.67 2.30 -10.68
N ILE A 109 -25.29 3.57 -10.91
CA ILE A 109 -26.08 4.74 -10.50
C ILE A 109 -27.45 4.74 -11.16
N THR A 110 -27.49 4.51 -12.49
CA THR A 110 -28.72 4.61 -13.28
C THR A 110 -29.70 3.49 -12.97
N SER A 111 -29.22 2.26 -12.94
CA SER A 111 -30.04 1.07 -12.75
C SER A 111 -30.45 0.86 -11.28
N LYS A 112 -29.62 1.31 -10.33
CA LYS A 112 -29.68 0.95 -8.90
C LYS A 112 -29.61 -0.56 -8.65
N LYS A 113 -29.06 -1.32 -9.59
CA LYS A 113 -28.92 -2.79 -9.52
C LYS A 113 -27.44 -3.15 -9.60
N TYR A 114 -26.79 -3.19 -8.46
CA TYR A 114 -25.38 -3.52 -8.32
C TYR A 114 -25.13 -4.25 -7.00
N ASP A 115 -24.03 -4.97 -6.94
CA ASP A 115 -23.57 -5.67 -5.73
C ASP A 115 -22.09 -5.39 -5.54
N LEU A 116 -21.77 -4.41 -4.70
CA LEU A 116 -20.38 -4.02 -4.39
C LEU A 116 -19.60 -5.09 -3.64
N SER A 117 -20.22 -6.17 -3.18
CA SER A 117 -19.51 -7.35 -2.65
C SER A 117 -19.01 -8.27 -3.76
N SER A 118 -19.55 -8.14 -4.98
CA SER A 118 -19.15 -8.93 -6.14
C SER A 118 -17.81 -8.46 -6.73
N SER A 119 -16.97 -9.42 -7.15
CA SER A 119 -15.74 -9.12 -7.89
C SER A 119 -15.98 -8.38 -9.22
N ASN A 120 -17.18 -8.47 -9.79
CA ASN A 120 -17.55 -7.74 -10.99
C ASN A 120 -17.63 -6.20 -10.77
N ASP A 121 -17.75 -5.76 -9.53
CA ASP A 121 -17.85 -4.35 -9.17
C ASP A 121 -16.55 -3.78 -8.54
N TRP A 122 -15.45 -4.53 -8.50
CA TRP A 122 -14.17 -4.04 -7.94
C TRP A 122 -13.66 -2.77 -8.65
N SER A 123 -13.80 -2.70 -9.97
CA SER A 123 -13.39 -1.52 -10.75
C SER A 123 -14.39 -0.36 -10.69
N SER A 124 -15.46 -0.46 -9.91
CA SER A 124 -16.47 0.59 -9.75
C SER A 124 -16.59 1.10 -8.30
N GLN A 125 -15.66 0.74 -7.42
CA GLN A 125 -15.72 1.04 -6.00
C GLN A 125 -14.37 1.47 -5.42
N GLY A 126 -14.29 1.58 -4.10
CA GLY A 126 -13.08 1.94 -3.37
C GLY A 126 -12.74 3.42 -3.43
N LEU A 127 -11.53 3.78 -3.00
CA LEU A 127 -11.05 5.17 -2.98
C LEU A 127 -10.91 5.76 -4.38
N SER A 128 -10.58 4.92 -5.38
CA SER A 128 -10.55 5.31 -6.79
C SER A 128 -11.95 5.54 -7.37
N GLY A 129 -12.94 4.75 -6.95
CA GLY A 129 -14.36 5.00 -7.28
C GLY A 129 -14.87 6.30 -6.64
N VAL A 130 -14.46 6.59 -5.40
CA VAL A 130 -14.76 7.87 -4.73
C VAL A 130 -14.09 9.03 -5.48
N ASP A 131 -12.81 8.87 -5.93
CA ASP A 131 -12.13 9.88 -6.77
C ASP A 131 -12.99 10.27 -7.99
N TYR A 132 -13.49 9.26 -8.72
CA TYR A 132 -14.37 9.53 -9.85
C TYR A 132 -15.66 10.24 -9.44
N MET A 133 -16.32 9.79 -8.38
CA MET A 133 -17.58 10.34 -7.92
C MET A 133 -17.47 11.81 -7.51
N ILE A 134 -16.33 12.23 -6.97
CA ILE A 134 -16.16 13.61 -6.49
C ILE A 134 -15.36 14.51 -7.44
N HIS A 135 -14.65 13.94 -8.42
CA HIS A 135 -13.81 14.72 -9.34
C HIS A 135 -14.04 14.41 -10.83
N GLY A 136 -14.63 13.26 -11.16
CA GLY A 136 -14.68 12.73 -12.53
C GLY A 136 -16.05 12.76 -13.19
N ILE A 137 -17.13 12.91 -12.46
CA ILE A 137 -18.49 12.87 -13.01
C ILE A 137 -18.86 14.12 -13.82
N ASP A 138 -18.11 15.22 -13.68
CA ASP A 138 -18.16 16.41 -14.54
C ASP A 138 -16.78 17.13 -14.53
N ASP A 139 -16.64 18.17 -15.37
CA ASP A 139 -15.37 18.85 -15.63
C ASP A 139 -15.04 20.00 -14.66
N SER A 140 -15.96 20.37 -13.76
CA SER A 140 -15.71 21.38 -12.74
C SER A 140 -16.44 21.06 -11.42
N LYS A 141 -15.91 21.61 -10.33
CA LYS A 141 -16.48 21.45 -8.97
C LYS A 141 -17.95 21.86 -8.93
N GLU A 142 -18.31 22.98 -9.52
CA GLU A 142 -19.67 23.51 -9.53
C GLU A 142 -20.63 22.57 -10.26
N LYS A 143 -20.20 22.00 -11.38
CA LYS A 143 -21.02 21.04 -12.13
C LYS A 143 -21.15 19.71 -11.40
N VAL A 144 -20.08 19.23 -10.75
CA VAL A 144 -20.14 18.06 -9.89
C VAL A 144 -21.16 18.28 -8.77
N ILE A 145 -21.08 19.41 -8.05
CA ILE A 145 -22.05 19.75 -7.00
C ILE A 145 -23.47 19.79 -7.54
N GLN A 146 -23.68 20.38 -8.74
CA GLN A 146 -25.00 20.47 -9.36
C GLN A 146 -25.60 19.08 -9.64
N LYS A 147 -24.80 18.08 -10.06
CA LYS A 147 -25.30 16.70 -10.25
C LYS A 147 -25.86 16.08 -8.98
N TYR A 148 -25.24 16.34 -7.83
CA TYR A 148 -25.74 15.84 -6.54
C TYR A 148 -27.03 16.56 -6.09
N ILE A 149 -27.20 17.83 -6.50
CA ILE A 149 -28.46 18.58 -6.27
C ILE A 149 -29.59 18.06 -7.17
N ASP A 150 -29.28 17.76 -8.44
CA ASP A 150 -30.25 17.39 -9.44
C ASP A 150 -30.76 15.95 -9.32
N ASP A 151 -29.88 15.01 -8.88
CA ASP A 151 -30.22 13.59 -8.79
C ASP A 151 -29.59 12.92 -7.56
N SER A 152 -30.43 12.55 -6.59
CA SER A 152 -30.00 11.89 -5.34
C SER A 152 -29.29 10.55 -5.55
N LYS A 153 -29.40 9.92 -6.74
CA LYS A 153 -28.72 8.64 -7.02
C LYS A 153 -27.20 8.72 -6.91
N TYR A 154 -26.61 9.89 -7.20
CA TYR A 154 -25.17 10.11 -7.01
C TYR A 154 -24.80 10.03 -5.53
N GLY A 155 -25.61 10.67 -4.67
CA GLY A 155 -25.42 10.60 -3.21
C GLY A 155 -25.61 9.19 -2.67
N ASP A 156 -26.67 8.49 -3.10
CA ASP A 156 -26.94 7.11 -2.70
C ASP A 156 -25.75 6.19 -3.03
N TYR A 157 -25.20 6.33 -4.25
CA TYR A 157 -24.05 5.50 -4.68
C TYR A 157 -22.79 5.82 -3.89
N LEU A 158 -22.46 7.09 -3.70
CA LEU A 158 -21.29 7.52 -2.93
C LEU A 158 -21.35 7.02 -1.47
N ILE A 159 -22.51 7.10 -0.82
CA ILE A 159 -22.73 6.56 0.54
C ILE A 159 -22.50 5.05 0.56
N ASN A 160 -22.97 4.31 -0.47
CA ASN A 160 -22.79 2.87 -0.54
C ASN A 160 -21.32 2.46 -0.72
N LEU A 161 -20.51 3.22 -1.49
CA LEU A 161 -19.07 3.01 -1.60
C LEU A 161 -18.39 3.08 -0.21
N LEU A 162 -18.72 4.10 0.58
CA LEU A 162 -18.15 4.26 1.92
C LEU A 162 -18.66 3.20 2.89
N THR A 163 -19.91 2.78 2.74
CA THR A 163 -20.52 1.77 3.62
C THR A 163 -19.84 0.41 3.46
N ILE A 164 -19.60 -0.06 2.23
CA ILE A 164 -18.94 -1.35 2.02
C ILE A 164 -17.47 -1.28 2.44
N MET A 165 -16.76 -0.20 2.11
CA MET A 165 -15.35 -0.03 2.47
C MET A 165 -15.17 0.02 4.00
N SER A 166 -16.02 0.73 4.72
CA SER A 166 -16.02 0.76 6.19
C SER A 166 -16.32 -0.61 6.78
N SER A 167 -17.35 -1.31 6.27
CA SER A 167 -17.71 -2.64 6.75
C SER A 167 -16.58 -3.65 6.57
N ASN A 168 -15.87 -3.63 5.43
CA ASN A 168 -14.73 -4.50 5.18
C ASN A 168 -13.55 -4.17 6.11
N THR A 169 -13.29 -2.88 6.34
CA THR A 169 -12.24 -2.43 7.27
C THR A 169 -12.55 -2.87 8.70
N ASP A 170 -13.81 -2.73 9.15
CA ASP A 170 -14.26 -3.15 10.48
C ASP A 170 -14.04 -4.66 10.71
N GLN A 171 -14.31 -5.49 9.69
CA GLN A 171 -14.05 -6.94 9.77
C GLN A 171 -12.56 -7.23 10.01
N ILE A 172 -11.65 -6.52 9.32
CA ILE A 172 -10.21 -6.72 9.49
C ILE A 172 -9.75 -6.27 10.86
N VAL A 173 -10.16 -5.07 11.31
CA VAL A 173 -9.82 -4.56 12.65
C VAL A 173 -10.33 -5.50 13.74
N GLN A 174 -11.52 -6.06 13.57
CA GLN A 174 -12.06 -7.03 14.51
C GLN A 174 -11.31 -8.37 14.50
N ASP A 175 -10.91 -8.86 13.32
CA ASP A 175 -10.14 -10.10 13.16
C ASP A 175 -8.78 -10.00 13.85
N TRP A 176 -8.07 -8.89 13.73
CA TRP A 176 -6.77 -8.68 14.37
C TRP A 176 -6.82 -8.82 15.91
N LYS A 177 -7.96 -8.64 16.56
CA LYS A 177 -8.11 -8.84 18.01
C LYS A 177 -7.89 -10.30 18.43
N THR A 178 -8.17 -11.24 17.53
CA THR A 178 -8.01 -12.69 17.76
C THR A 178 -6.87 -13.30 16.96
N TYR A 179 -6.62 -12.81 15.74
CA TYR A 179 -5.59 -13.31 14.84
C TYR A 179 -4.16 -12.97 15.31
N LYS A 180 -3.97 -11.85 16.00
CA LYS A 180 -2.66 -11.33 16.43
C LYS A 180 -1.77 -12.38 17.09
N ASP A 181 -2.29 -13.12 18.04
CA ASP A 181 -1.48 -14.07 18.82
C ASP A 181 -1.04 -15.25 17.95
N SER A 182 -1.88 -15.78 17.09
CA SER A 182 -1.53 -16.84 16.13
C SER A 182 -0.54 -16.34 15.09
N PHE A 183 -0.68 -15.10 14.61
CA PHE A 183 0.27 -14.44 13.72
C PHE A 183 1.67 -14.36 14.34
N ILE A 184 1.78 -13.93 15.60
CA ILE A 184 3.06 -13.81 16.32
C ILE A 184 3.69 -15.19 16.56
N GLN A 185 2.90 -16.20 16.92
CA GLN A 185 3.37 -17.56 17.22
C GLN A 185 3.84 -18.31 15.96
N SER A 186 3.32 -17.95 14.77
CA SER A 186 3.70 -18.59 13.50
C SER A 186 5.05 -18.06 12.98
N SER A 187 6.12 -18.20 13.77
CA SER A 187 7.46 -17.64 13.51
C SER A 187 8.43 -18.61 12.82
N GLY A 188 7.97 -19.79 12.39
CA GLY A 188 8.79 -20.83 11.74
C GLY A 188 9.30 -20.43 10.34
N ASN A 189 9.90 -21.41 9.64
CA ASN A 189 10.53 -21.22 8.32
C ASN A 189 9.67 -21.75 7.16
N SER A 190 8.44 -22.24 7.41
CA SER A 190 7.56 -22.71 6.35
C SER A 190 7.02 -21.55 5.52
N ASN A 191 6.64 -21.81 4.26
CA ASN A 191 6.02 -20.79 3.40
C ASN A 191 4.74 -20.21 4.00
N SER A 192 4.02 -20.96 4.81
CA SER A 192 2.82 -20.53 5.53
C SER A 192 3.10 -19.87 6.88
N SER A 193 4.37 -19.67 7.28
CA SER A 193 4.68 -18.92 8.50
C SER A 193 4.45 -17.43 8.29
N SER A 194 4.02 -16.74 9.35
CA SER A 194 3.62 -15.33 9.27
C SER A 194 4.74 -14.43 8.76
N LEU A 195 6.01 -14.70 9.13
CA LEU A 195 7.13 -13.88 8.64
C LEU A 195 7.34 -14.07 7.14
N ASN A 196 7.21 -15.32 6.64
CA ASN A 196 7.34 -15.58 5.21
C ASN A 196 6.21 -14.92 4.43
N MET A 197 4.95 -15.07 4.87
CA MET A 197 3.78 -14.47 4.24
C MET A 197 3.89 -12.94 4.18
N ILE A 198 4.08 -12.27 5.32
CA ILE A 198 4.13 -10.80 5.36
C ILE A 198 5.34 -10.22 4.61
N THR A 199 6.45 -10.95 4.55
CA THR A 199 7.63 -10.51 3.79
C THR A 199 7.40 -10.65 2.29
N ASN A 200 6.75 -11.73 1.83
CA ASN A 200 6.36 -11.90 0.43
C ASN A 200 5.33 -10.83 0.00
N ASP A 201 4.30 -10.59 0.80
CA ASP A 201 3.32 -9.52 0.55
C ASP A 201 3.99 -8.15 0.43
N PHE A 202 4.94 -7.85 1.32
CA PHE A 202 5.71 -6.61 1.29
C PHE A 202 6.52 -6.47 0.00
N VAL A 203 7.26 -7.51 -0.40
CA VAL A 203 8.08 -7.48 -1.62
C VAL A 203 7.19 -7.40 -2.85
N TYR A 204 6.12 -8.18 -2.91
CA TYR A 204 5.12 -8.13 -3.98
C TYR A 204 4.48 -6.75 -4.12
N TYR A 205 4.01 -6.17 -3.01
CA TYR A 205 3.45 -4.81 -3.01
C TYR A 205 4.46 -3.79 -3.51
N PHE A 206 5.69 -3.85 -3.00
CA PHE A 206 6.73 -2.90 -3.42
C PHE A 206 7.01 -2.99 -4.93
N GLU A 207 7.07 -4.21 -5.45
CA GLU A 207 7.29 -4.46 -6.87
C GLU A 207 6.10 -4.08 -7.74
N LYS A 208 4.89 -4.55 -7.39
CA LYS A 208 3.69 -4.39 -8.22
C LYS A 208 2.88 -3.15 -7.85
N GLY A 209 2.59 -2.96 -6.57
CA GLY A 209 1.77 -1.85 -6.09
C GLY A 209 2.48 -0.50 -6.23
N LEU A 210 3.69 -0.38 -5.68
CA LEU A 210 4.41 0.88 -5.68
C LEU A 210 5.19 1.10 -6.99
N ARG A 211 6.19 0.26 -7.28
CA ARG A 211 7.07 0.48 -8.43
C ARG A 211 6.34 0.42 -9.77
N ALA A 212 5.56 -0.64 -10.00
CA ALA A 212 4.89 -0.84 -11.27
C ALA A 212 3.64 0.04 -11.39
N ASN A 213 2.66 -0.13 -10.50
CA ASN A 213 1.35 0.52 -10.68
C ASN A 213 1.43 2.05 -10.55
N LYS A 214 2.11 2.56 -9.51
CA LYS A 214 2.13 4.01 -9.27
C LYS A 214 3.10 4.77 -10.20
N ILE A 215 4.19 4.12 -10.68
CA ILE A 215 5.25 4.79 -11.43
C ILE A 215 5.45 4.20 -12.84
N GLY A 216 5.71 2.89 -12.94
CA GLY A 216 6.18 2.28 -14.17
C GLY A 216 5.13 2.18 -15.27
N ILE A 217 3.92 1.76 -14.94
CA ILE A 217 2.80 1.63 -15.90
C ILE A 217 2.42 3.00 -16.46
N PRO A 218 2.15 4.04 -15.63
CA PRO A 218 1.88 5.36 -16.16
C PRO A 218 3.01 5.91 -17.06
N ALA A 219 4.27 5.67 -16.68
CA ALA A 219 5.44 6.12 -17.44
C ALA A 219 5.72 5.33 -18.72
N GLY A 220 4.99 4.25 -18.98
CA GLY A 220 5.12 3.46 -20.20
C GLY A 220 6.18 2.37 -20.15
N VAL A 221 6.68 1.97 -18.98
CA VAL A 221 7.70 0.89 -18.85
C VAL A 221 7.19 -0.42 -19.43
N TYR A 222 5.91 -0.75 -19.20
CA TYR A 222 5.30 -2.01 -19.60
C TYR A 222 4.47 -1.93 -20.91
N SER A 223 4.50 -0.78 -21.61
CA SER A 223 3.71 -0.53 -22.82
C SER A 223 4.58 -0.12 -24.02
N GLY A 224 5.84 -0.58 -24.06
CA GLY A 224 6.76 -0.26 -25.16
C GLY A 224 7.11 1.23 -25.25
N GLY A 225 7.08 1.94 -24.12
CA GLY A 225 7.38 3.38 -24.05
C GLY A 225 6.18 4.30 -24.25
N ASN A 226 4.97 3.76 -24.48
CA ASN A 226 3.75 4.54 -24.53
C ASN A 226 3.28 4.90 -23.13
N THR A 227 3.19 6.18 -22.82
CA THR A 227 2.66 6.65 -21.54
C THR A 227 1.17 6.39 -21.41
N LEU A 228 0.73 6.10 -20.20
CA LEU A 228 -0.67 5.77 -19.87
C LEU A 228 -1.13 6.70 -18.73
N PRO A 229 -1.48 7.97 -19.03
CA PRO A 229 -1.88 8.94 -18.01
C PRO A 229 -3.12 8.54 -17.23
N ASP A 230 -4.04 7.80 -17.83
CA ASP A 230 -5.25 7.23 -17.21
C ASP A 230 -4.97 6.14 -16.18
N ARG A 231 -3.70 5.70 -16.08
CA ARG A 231 -3.22 4.74 -15.08
C ARG A 231 -2.56 5.40 -13.87
N VAL A 232 -2.55 6.73 -13.80
CA VAL A 232 -2.09 7.46 -12.61
C VAL A 232 -3.08 7.25 -11.47
N GLU A 233 -2.58 6.92 -10.28
CA GLU A 233 -3.41 6.81 -9.08
C GLU A 233 -4.04 8.17 -8.75
N ALA A 234 -5.31 8.19 -8.34
CA ALA A 234 -6.13 9.40 -8.18
C ALA A 234 -6.20 10.23 -9.48
N TYR A 235 -6.52 9.56 -10.58
CA TYR A 235 -6.52 10.12 -11.92
C TYR A 235 -7.46 11.32 -12.09
N TYR A 236 -8.68 11.26 -11.54
CA TYR A 236 -9.69 12.29 -11.78
C TYR A 236 -9.40 13.58 -11.02
N SER A 237 -8.91 13.46 -9.78
CA SER A 237 -8.41 14.61 -9.02
C SER A 237 -7.29 15.32 -9.79
N SER A 238 -6.30 14.58 -10.28
CA SER A 238 -5.17 15.12 -11.02
C SER A 238 -5.55 15.67 -12.40
N LYS A 239 -6.42 14.95 -13.15
CA LYS A 239 -6.86 15.32 -14.51
C LYS A 239 -7.63 16.64 -14.52
N ASN A 240 -8.53 16.81 -13.58
CA ASN A 240 -9.45 17.94 -13.55
C ASN A 240 -8.93 19.10 -12.68
N SER A 241 -7.68 19.02 -12.21
CA SER A 241 -7.00 20.07 -11.42
C SER A 241 -7.74 20.43 -10.14
N PHE A 242 -8.40 19.45 -9.49
CA PHE A 242 -8.99 19.64 -8.16
C PHE A 242 -7.88 19.76 -7.11
N GLU A 243 -6.93 18.83 -7.15
CA GLU A 243 -5.68 18.86 -6.39
C GLU A 243 -4.69 17.84 -6.98
N ASP A 244 -3.40 18.11 -6.82
CA ASP A 244 -2.33 17.23 -7.28
C ASP A 244 -1.93 16.28 -6.14
N VAL A 245 -2.48 15.07 -6.14
CA VAL A 245 -2.33 14.11 -5.03
C VAL A 245 -1.45 12.90 -5.35
N SER A 246 -1.22 12.59 -6.64
CA SER A 246 -0.57 11.35 -7.07
C SER A 246 0.86 11.19 -6.54
N LYS A 247 1.65 12.28 -6.52
CA LYS A 247 3.00 12.28 -5.94
C LYS A 247 2.98 11.98 -4.44
N ASP A 248 2.07 12.62 -3.71
CA ASP A 248 1.99 12.44 -2.26
C ASP A 248 1.57 11.02 -1.89
N LEU A 249 0.64 10.40 -2.63
CA LEU A 249 0.27 9.00 -2.44
C LEU A 249 1.48 8.07 -2.67
N ALA A 250 2.26 8.28 -3.74
CA ALA A 250 3.47 7.51 -3.99
C ALA A 250 4.54 7.70 -2.90
N LYS A 251 4.69 8.92 -2.36
CA LYS A 251 5.62 9.21 -1.24
C LYS A 251 5.17 8.52 0.05
N GLU A 252 3.88 8.55 0.37
CA GLU A 252 3.33 7.83 1.53
C GLU A 252 3.51 6.31 1.41
N ALA A 253 3.31 5.74 0.22
CA ALA A 253 3.56 4.33 -0.06
C ALA A 253 5.03 3.94 0.15
N LEU A 254 5.96 4.78 -0.33
CA LEU A 254 7.40 4.56 -0.13
C LEU A 254 7.79 4.70 1.35
N LEU A 255 7.25 5.69 2.05
CA LEU A 255 7.46 5.89 3.49
C LEU A 255 6.93 4.71 4.31
N ALA A 256 5.75 4.20 3.98
CA ALA A 256 5.16 3.02 4.62
C ALA A 256 6.06 1.78 4.45
N SER A 257 6.57 1.57 3.24
CA SER A 257 7.49 0.49 2.89
C SER A 257 8.82 0.60 3.66
N GLU A 258 9.41 1.79 3.70
CA GLU A 258 10.63 2.07 4.47
C GLU A 258 10.42 1.83 5.97
N ASN A 259 9.28 2.27 6.52
CA ASN A 259 8.94 2.08 7.92
C ASN A 259 8.80 0.61 8.29
N LEU A 260 8.17 -0.22 7.43
CA LEU A 260 8.07 -1.66 7.65
C LEU A 260 9.46 -2.30 7.65
N PHE A 261 10.30 -2.01 6.64
CA PHE A 261 11.67 -2.53 6.57
C PHE A 261 12.49 -2.19 7.82
N HIS A 262 12.37 -0.97 8.34
CA HIS A 262 13.08 -0.50 9.53
C HIS A 262 12.38 -0.85 10.86
N GLY A 263 11.16 -1.40 10.84
CA GLY A 263 10.37 -1.70 12.03
C GLY A 263 9.87 -0.46 12.77
N LYS A 264 9.63 0.65 12.06
CA LYS A 264 9.19 1.92 12.66
C LYS A 264 7.67 1.97 12.82
N SER A 265 7.24 2.23 14.03
CA SER A 265 5.84 2.47 14.37
C SER A 265 5.30 3.76 13.78
N SER A 266 3.98 3.98 13.91
CA SER A 266 3.32 5.25 13.55
C SER A 266 3.82 6.43 14.37
N THR A 267 4.33 6.19 15.58
CA THR A 267 4.91 7.21 16.47
C THR A 267 6.41 7.44 16.24
N GLY A 268 7.03 6.69 15.30
CA GLY A 268 8.45 6.77 14.99
C GLY A 268 9.37 5.91 15.87
N ALA A 269 8.83 5.18 16.85
CA ALA A 269 9.63 4.24 17.63
C ALA A 269 10.06 3.05 16.76
N SER A 270 11.31 2.58 16.93
CA SER A 270 11.86 1.45 16.19
C SER A 270 11.81 0.17 17.01
N GLY A 271 11.46 -0.96 16.36
CA GLY A 271 11.46 -2.29 16.94
C GLY A 271 12.17 -3.31 16.05
N ALA A 272 12.09 -4.59 16.41
CA ALA A 272 12.61 -5.69 15.60
C ALA A 272 11.97 -5.69 14.20
N SER A 273 12.77 -5.99 13.16
CA SER A 273 12.40 -5.79 11.76
C SER A 273 13.24 -6.64 10.82
N LEU A 274 12.90 -6.64 9.52
CA LEU A 274 13.74 -7.24 8.48
C LEU A 274 15.16 -6.66 8.50
N LYS A 275 15.29 -5.33 8.71
CA LYS A 275 16.59 -4.69 8.86
C LYS A 275 17.39 -5.26 10.03
N THR A 276 16.81 -5.36 11.22
CA THR A 276 17.51 -5.89 12.39
C THR A 276 17.87 -7.36 12.25
N TYR A 277 17.08 -8.12 11.50
CA TYR A 277 17.41 -9.51 11.18
C TYR A 277 18.57 -9.61 10.21
N LEU A 278 18.62 -8.77 9.18
CA LEU A 278 19.79 -8.68 8.27
C LEU A 278 21.07 -8.26 9.02
N ASP A 279 20.96 -7.28 9.92
CA ASP A 279 22.09 -6.85 10.78
C ASP A 279 22.58 -8.00 11.66
N TYR A 280 21.68 -8.80 12.23
CA TYR A 280 22.03 -9.99 13.02
C TYR A 280 22.79 -11.01 12.16
N ILE A 281 22.32 -11.32 10.96
CA ILE A 281 22.98 -12.28 10.05
C ILE A 281 24.39 -11.80 9.69
N TYR A 282 24.55 -10.53 9.37
CA TYR A 282 25.88 -9.96 9.06
C TYR A 282 26.81 -9.99 10.27
N ASN A 283 26.35 -9.67 11.47
CA ASN A 283 27.15 -9.70 12.70
C ASN A 283 27.54 -11.12 13.10
N ALA A 284 26.72 -12.12 12.77
CA ALA A 284 27.03 -13.53 13.00
C ALA A 284 28.08 -14.06 12.01
N ASP A 285 28.12 -13.54 10.78
CA ASP A 285 29.09 -13.91 9.75
C ASP A 285 29.39 -12.71 8.84
N VAL A 286 30.47 -12.02 9.09
CA VAL A 286 30.93 -10.83 8.35
C VAL A 286 31.36 -11.13 6.89
N ASN A 287 31.46 -12.41 6.48
CA ASN A 287 31.65 -12.76 5.08
C ASN A 287 30.36 -12.67 4.26
N LYS A 288 29.22 -12.58 4.91
CA LYS A 288 27.94 -12.32 4.24
C LYS A 288 27.82 -10.83 3.85
N GLU A 289 26.96 -10.56 2.88
CA GLU A 289 26.71 -9.20 2.43
C GLU A 289 26.08 -8.35 3.54
N ASN A 290 26.61 -7.16 3.80
CA ASN A 290 25.99 -6.17 4.68
C ASN A 290 24.87 -5.44 3.93
N LEU A 291 23.71 -6.10 3.81
CA LEU A 291 22.63 -5.67 2.92
C LEU A 291 21.79 -4.53 3.50
N SER A 292 21.63 -4.44 4.82
CA SER A 292 20.71 -3.47 5.43
C SER A 292 21.07 -1.99 5.13
N PRO A 293 22.34 -1.54 5.16
CA PRO A 293 22.71 -0.18 4.77
C PRO A 293 22.53 0.06 3.26
N ILE A 294 22.68 -0.95 2.42
CA ILE A 294 22.47 -0.85 0.97
C ILE A 294 21.00 -0.56 0.68
N ILE A 295 20.07 -1.35 1.26
CA ILE A 295 18.63 -1.13 1.10
C ILE A 295 18.23 0.24 1.67
N THR A 296 18.74 0.61 2.87
CA THR A 296 18.46 1.92 3.48
C THR A 296 18.91 3.08 2.58
N SER A 297 20.11 2.99 1.99
CA SER A 297 20.61 3.99 1.04
C SER A 297 19.74 4.07 -0.22
N ASN A 298 19.25 2.93 -0.72
CA ASN A 298 18.40 2.91 -1.89
C ASN A 298 17.00 3.50 -1.61
N PHE A 299 16.44 3.31 -0.41
CA PHE A 299 15.23 4.03 0.02
C PHE A 299 15.43 5.54 -0.03
N GLN A 300 16.59 6.06 0.44
CA GLN A 300 16.86 7.50 0.36
C GLN A 300 16.94 7.99 -1.08
N LYS A 301 17.63 7.26 -1.97
CA LYS A 301 17.71 7.61 -3.41
C LYS A 301 16.34 7.60 -4.09
N ALA A 302 15.46 6.66 -3.72
CA ALA A 302 14.10 6.60 -4.24
C ALA A 302 13.25 7.78 -3.74
N LYS A 303 13.38 8.17 -2.46
CA LYS A 303 12.73 9.36 -1.91
C LYS A 303 13.17 10.63 -2.65
N ASP A 304 14.47 10.81 -2.85
CA ASP A 304 15.01 11.97 -3.56
C ASP A 304 14.51 12.02 -5.02
N ALA A 305 14.40 10.85 -5.67
CA ALA A 305 13.87 10.76 -7.04
C ALA A 305 12.37 11.12 -7.10
N LEU A 306 11.53 10.59 -6.18
CA LEU A 306 10.11 10.96 -6.11
C LEU A 306 9.93 12.44 -5.78
N GLU A 307 10.75 13.01 -4.87
CA GLU A 307 10.67 14.42 -4.53
C GLU A 307 10.95 15.35 -5.70
N SER A 308 11.81 14.92 -6.64
CA SER A 308 12.15 15.69 -7.85
C SER A 308 11.04 15.73 -8.91
N LEU A 309 9.99 14.89 -8.78
CA LEU A 309 8.86 14.85 -9.72
C LEU A 309 7.92 16.05 -9.52
N ASP A 310 7.16 16.35 -10.56
CA ASP A 310 5.99 17.23 -10.49
C ASP A 310 4.97 16.66 -9.48
N SER A 311 4.20 17.52 -8.82
CA SER A 311 3.12 17.09 -7.93
C SER A 311 2.06 16.28 -8.68
N ASN A 312 1.80 16.67 -9.93
CA ASN A 312 0.88 16.04 -10.85
C ASN A 312 1.62 15.07 -11.79
N PHE A 313 1.41 13.77 -11.62
CA PHE A 313 2.07 12.77 -12.44
C PHE A 313 1.61 12.77 -13.90
N ILE A 314 0.40 13.22 -14.22
CA ILE A 314 -0.04 13.40 -15.60
C ILE A 314 0.79 14.49 -16.27
N ASN A 315 1.02 15.62 -15.58
CA ASN A 315 1.89 16.67 -16.08
C ASN A 315 3.33 16.19 -16.21
N GLN A 316 3.84 15.46 -15.22
CA GLN A 316 5.19 14.89 -15.24
C GLN A 316 5.43 13.99 -16.46
N ILE A 317 4.48 13.08 -16.73
CA ILE A 317 4.57 12.14 -17.86
C ILE A 317 4.56 12.89 -19.19
N ASN A 318 3.71 13.91 -19.32
CA ASN A 318 3.55 14.67 -20.55
C ASN A 318 4.71 15.63 -20.81
N SER A 319 5.32 16.19 -19.77
CA SER A 319 6.41 17.16 -19.90
C SER A 319 7.81 16.54 -19.89
N ASP A 320 8.05 15.59 -18.99
CA ASP A 320 9.36 14.96 -18.81
C ASP A 320 9.21 13.55 -18.19
N LYS A 321 8.86 12.57 -19.02
CA LYS A 321 8.75 11.17 -18.56
C LYS A 321 10.08 10.56 -18.11
N VAL A 322 11.23 11.14 -18.51
CA VAL A 322 12.55 10.61 -18.14
C VAL A 322 12.75 10.66 -16.62
N LYS A 323 12.23 11.69 -15.95
CA LYS A 323 12.26 11.74 -14.49
C LYS A 323 11.44 10.62 -13.84
N MET A 324 10.26 10.27 -14.41
CA MET A 324 9.47 9.12 -13.93
C MET A 324 10.23 7.80 -14.12
N LEU A 325 10.91 7.61 -15.27
CA LEU A 325 11.73 6.42 -15.51
C LEU A 325 12.91 6.36 -14.52
N ASN A 326 13.55 7.50 -14.20
CA ASN A 326 14.59 7.53 -13.17
C ASN A 326 14.05 7.15 -11.79
N ALA A 327 12.86 7.61 -11.40
CA ALA A 327 12.23 7.22 -10.14
C ALA A 327 11.91 5.71 -10.13
N PHE A 328 11.42 5.16 -11.24
CA PHE A 328 11.24 3.71 -11.43
C PHE A 328 12.54 2.94 -11.21
N ASP A 329 13.65 3.38 -11.81
CA ASP A 329 14.96 2.72 -11.66
C ASP A 329 15.47 2.73 -10.21
N LYS A 330 15.20 3.81 -9.46
CA LYS A 330 15.57 3.85 -8.02
C LYS A 330 14.73 2.89 -7.18
N LEU A 331 13.46 2.74 -7.50
CA LEU A 331 12.58 1.74 -6.88
C LEU A 331 13.00 0.32 -7.28
N GLN A 332 13.36 0.10 -8.56
CA GLN A 332 13.86 -1.19 -9.04
C GLN A 332 15.10 -1.67 -8.28
N ALA A 333 16.02 -0.77 -7.94
CA ALA A 333 17.21 -1.13 -7.17
C ALA A 333 16.85 -1.70 -5.77
N ILE A 334 15.75 -1.24 -5.16
CA ILE A 334 15.24 -1.78 -3.90
C ILE A 334 14.63 -3.17 -4.14
N VAL A 335 13.81 -3.33 -5.20
CA VAL A 335 13.20 -4.62 -5.56
C VAL A 335 14.27 -5.70 -5.73
N VAL A 336 15.32 -5.42 -6.50
CA VAL A 336 16.43 -6.38 -6.71
C VAL A 336 17.06 -6.79 -5.38
N ASN A 337 17.40 -5.84 -4.51
CA ASN A 337 18.01 -6.16 -3.23
C ASN A 337 17.07 -6.94 -2.30
N MET A 338 15.79 -6.61 -2.28
CA MET A 338 14.82 -7.35 -1.45
C MET A 338 14.58 -8.75 -2.00
N LYS A 339 14.24 -8.86 -3.29
CA LYS A 339 13.80 -10.10 -3.91
C LYS A 339 14.95 -11.12 -4.08
N THR A 340 16.10 -10.66 -4.55
CA THR A 340 17.23 -11.55 -4.85
C THR A 340 18.09 -11.82 -3.61
N ASN A 341 18.45 -10.77 -2.85
CA ASN A 341 19.45 -10.89 -1.79
C ASN A 341 18.80 -11.08 -0.41
N MET A 342 17.82 -10.22 -0.04
CA MET A 342 17.20 -10.26 1.29
C MET A 342 16.43 -11.56 1.51
N LEU A 343 15.53 -11.97 0.61
CA LEU A 343 14.76 -13.21 0.76
C LEU A 343 15.69 -14.42 0.91
N SER A 344 16.78 -14.47 0.11
CA SER A 344 17.78 -15.54 0.19
C SER A 344 18.50 -15.57 1.56
N LEU A 345 18.97 -14.41 2.04
CA LEU A 345 19.64 -14.32 3.35
C LEU A 345 18.73 -14.70 4.51
N LEU A 346 17.44 -14.34 4.43
CA LEU A 346 16.44 -14.64 5.45
C LEU A 346 15.87 -16.06 5.32
N SER A 347 16.28 -16.83 4.31
CA SER A 347 15.74 -18.17 3.98
C SER A 347 14.22 -18.13 3.77
N ILE A 348 13.73 -17.10 3.09
CA ILE A 348 12.33 -16.93 2.71
C ILE A 348 12.19 -17.28 1.22
N GLN A 349 11.27 -18.20 0.91
CA GLN A 349 10.95 -18.58 -0.47
C GLN A 349 9.94 -17.61 -1.05
N VAL A 350 10.11 -17.25 -2.33
CA VAL A 350 9.12 -16.47 -3.08
C VAL A 350 7.89 -17.35 -3.30
N ASP A 351 6.70 -16.86 -2.96
CA ASP A 351 5.42 -17.57 -3.07
C ASP A 351 4.47 -17.00 -4.14
N TYR A 352 4.87 -15.95 -4.85
CA TYR A 352 4.10 -15.33 -5.92
C TYR A 352 4.78 -15.49 -7.30
N ILE A 353 3.95 -15.45 -8.35
CA ILE A 353 4.44 -15.54 -9.73
C ILE A 353 5.08 -14.20 -10.11
N ASP A 354 6.31 -14.26 -10.60
CA ASP A 354 7.01 -13.12 -11.15
C ASP A 354 6.29 -12.61 -12.41
N ALA A 355 6.08 -11.30 -12.50
CA ALA A 355 5.44 -10.70 -13.66
C ALA A 355 6.46 -10.04 -14.60
N ASP A 356 7.75 -10.14 -14.33
CA ASP A 356 8.79 -9.52 -15.14
C ASP A 356 9.10 -10.33 -16.43
N GLY A 357 8.48 -11.52 -16.60
CA GLY A 357 8.54 -12.28 -17.85
C GLY A 357 9.91 -12.92 -18.14
N ASP A 358 10.74 -13.15 -17.10
CA ASP A 358 12.02 -13.85 -17.21
C ASP A 358 11.84 -15.37 -17.23
#